data_c8290fe07db8ccd3915493edcbc8ba36
#
_entry.id   c8290fe07db8ccd3915493edcbc8ba36
#
_cell.length_a   1.000
_cell.length_b   1.000
_cell.length_c   1.000
_cell.angle_alpha   90.00
_cell.angle_beta   90.00
_cell.angle_gamma   90.00
#
_symmetry.space_group_name_H-M   'P 1'
#
loop_
_entity.id
_entity.type
_entity.pdbx_description
1 polymer ?
#
loop_
_entity_poly.entity_id
_entity_poly.type
_entity_poly.pdbx_seq_one_letter_code
_entity_poly.pdbx_strand_id
1 'polypeptide(L)'
;MPPFEIEDLKSLKQYEGREFPATDWLVITQDRIQKFADATEDHQWIHLDPERARRESPFGGTIAHGFLTLSLLSHWMKQAIHLTSGIAMAVNYGLNKVRFTSAVRAGSQVRARVTLLSVKEAPAFMDATFLIHVESQDADGQLSTKLCCVAEWLVRYYPQ
;
A
#
# COMPACT_ATOMS: atom_id res chain seq x y z
N MET A 1 7.80 13.06 5.05
CA MET A 1 7.87 14.24 4.16
C MET A 1 6.46 14.71 3.84
N PRO A 2 6.22 16.00 3.54
CA PRO A 2 4.90 16.42 3.09
C PRO A 2 4.54 15.72 1.77
N PRO A 3 3.26 15.44 1.52
CA PRO A 3 2.80 14.88 0.26
C PRO A 3 3.11 15.81 -0.92
N PHE A 4 3.24 15.24 -2.11
CA PHE A 4 3.38 16.03 -3.32
C PHE A 4 2.03 16.71 -3.63
N GLU A 5 2.00 18.03 -3.67
CA GLU A 5 0.78 18.81 -3.94
C GLU A 5 0.49 18.89 -5.43
N ILE A 6 -0.74 18.61 -5.79
CA ILE A 6 -1.31 18.79 -7.13
C ILE A 6 -2.50 19.72 -7.01
N GLU A 7 -2.53 20.77 -7.79
CA GLU A 7 -3.50 21.88 -7.67
C GLU A 7 -4.95 21.42 -7.75
N ASP A 8 -5.26 20.55 -8.72
CA ASP A 8 -6.61 20.01 -8.89
C ASP A 8 -6.60 18.63 -9.57
N LEU A 9 -7.78 18.01 -9.61
CA LEU A 9 -7.94 16.70 -10.24
C LEU A 9 -7.60 16.70 -11.73
N LYS A 10 -7.88 17.78 -12.47
CA LYS A 10 -7.62 17.86 -13.91
C LYS A 10 -6.13 17.91 -14.22
N SER A 11 -5.36 18.52 -13.31
CA SER A 11 -3.90 18.59 -13.41
C SER A 11 -3.21 17.25 -13.19
N LEU A 12 -3.91 16.25 -12.60
CA LEU A 12 -3.32 14.94 -12.30
C LEU A 12 -2.69 14.28 -13.53
N LYS A 13 -3.32 14.41 -14.69
CA LYS A 13 -2.85 13.83 -15.95
C LYS A 13 -1.46 14.29 -16.38
N GLN A 14 -1.06 15.50 -16.00
CA GLN A 14 0.26 16.07 -16.35
C GLN A 14 1.41 15.31 -15.66
N TYR A 15 1.09 14.50 -14.65
CA TYR A 15 2.04 13.73 -13.86
C TYR A 15 2.09 12.24 -14.25
N GLU A 16 1.52 11.85 -15.39
CA GLU A 16 1.68 10.48 -15.90
C GLU A 16 3.16 10.12 -16.08
N GLY A 17 3.54 8.93 -15.64
CA GLY A 17 4.92 8.45 -15.61
C GLY A 17 5.74 8.93 -14.41
N ARG A 18 5.21 9.82 -13.56
CA ARG A 18 5.94 10.33 -12.41
C ARG A 18 5.87 9.36 -11.24
N GLU A 19 7.03 9.06 -10.65
CA GLU A 19 7.15 8.49 -9.31
C GLU A 19 7.14 9.63 -8.27
N PHE A 20 6.28 9.53 -7.28
CA PHE A 20 6.17 10.49 -6.18
C PHE A 20 7.14 10.14 -5.05
N PRO A 21 7.41 11.06 -4.10
CA PRO A 21 8.25 10.78 -2.96
C PRO A 21 7.81 9.53 -2.21
N ALA A 22 8.77 8.74 -1.75
CA ALA A 22 8.47 7.57 -0.93
C ALA A 22 7.76 8.00 0.36
N THR A 23 6.80 7.18 0.79
CA THR A 23 6.05 7.42 2.02
C THR A 23 6.90 7.16 3.26
N ASP A 24 6.41 7.57 4.41
CA ASP A 24 7.06 7.26 5.68
C ASP A 24 6.98 5.75 6.00
N TRP A 25 7.94 5.27 6.79
CA TRP A 25 7.96 3.91 7.28
C TRP A 25 6.85 3.66 8.30
N LEU A 26 6.13 2.55 8.14
CA LEU A 26 5.07 2.11 9.05
C LEU A 26 5.45 0.76 9.66
N VAL A 27 5.49 0.68 10.99
CA VAL A 27 5.75 -0.58 11.69
C VAL A 27 4.53 -1.50 11.59
N ILE A 28 4.76 -2.74 11.20
CA ILE A 28 3.75 -3.81 11.17
C ILE A 28 3.85 -4.61 12.46
N THR A 29 3.14 -4.16 13.47
CA THR A 29 3.13 -4.80 14.79
C THR A 29 2.29 -6.09 14.78
N GLN A 30 2.56 -7.02 15.72
CA GLN A 30 1.73 -8.20 15.94
C GLN A 30 0.27 -7.81 16.29
N ASP A 31 0.06 -6.74 17.05
CA ASP A 31 -1.27 -6.19 17.36
C ASP A 31 -2.03 -5.75 16.09
N ARG A 32 -1.35 -5.11 15.13
CA ARG A 32 -1.94 -4.74 13.84
C ARG A 32 -2.35 -5.97 13.04
N ILE A 33 -1.53 -7.02 13.04
CA ILE A 33 -1.83 -8.30 12.38
C ILE A 33 -3.04 -8.97 13.03
N GLN A 34 -3.10 -8.99 14.38
CA GLN A 34 -4.23 -9.53 15.13
C GLN A 34 -5.54 -8.80 14.78
N LYS A 35 -5.54 -7.47 14.79
CA LYS A 35 -6.71 -6.66 14.42
C LYS A 35 -7.18 -6.91 12.99
N PHE A 36 -6.25 -7.13 12.06
CA PHE A 36 -6.61 -7.47 10.69
C PHE A 36 -7.21 -8.88 10.59
N ALA A 37 -6.64 -9.86 11.30
CA ALA A 37 -7.18 -11.21 11.40
C ALA A 37 -8.61 -11.20 11.95
N ASP A 38 -8.85 -10.44 13.01
CA ASP A 38 -10.17 -10.33 13.64
C ASP A 38 -11.20 -9.65 12.71
N ALA A 39 -10.76 -8.68 11.91
CA ALA A 39 -11.63 -7.97 10.97
C ALA A 39 -11.98 -8.79 9.71
N THR A 40 -11.13 -9.77 9.36
CA THR A 40 -11.27 -10.56 8.11
C THR A 40 -11.55 -12.04 8.35
N GLU A 41 -11.58 -12.47 9.61
CA GLU A 41 -11.74 -13.88 10.05
C GLU A 41 -10.60 -14.81 9.55
N ASP A 42 -9.44 -14.25 9.14
CA ASP A 42 -8.28 -15.03 8.75
C ASP A 42 -7.31 -15.18 9.93
N HIS A 43 -7.57 -16.23 10.74
CA HIS A 43 -6.82 -16.54 11.94
C HIS A 43 -5.77 -17.64 11.72
N GLN A 44 -5.18 -17.74 10.53
CA GLN A 44 -4.14 -18.74 10.27
C GLN A 44 -2.94 -18.55 11.20
N TRP A 45 -2.43 -19.65 11.74
CA TRP A 45 -1.38 -19.66 12.77
C TRP A 45 -0.08 -18.95 12.35
N ILE A 46 0.24 -18.92 11.05
CA ILE A 46 1.44 -18.23 10.54
C ILE A 46 1.41 -16.72 10.82
N HIS A 47 0.23 -16.16 11.09
CA HIS A 47 0.03 -14.75 11.39
C HIS A 47 -0.06 -14.49 12.90
N LEU A 48 -0.56 -15.45 13.70
CA LEU A 48 -1.02 -15.21 15.06
C LEU A 48 -0.29 -16.00 16.14
N ASP A 49 0.46 -17.03 15.80
CA ASP A 49 1.17 -17.86 16.78
C ASP A 49 2.70 -17.67 16.64
N PRO A 50 3.33 -16.74 17.38
CA PRO A 50 4.75 -16.46 17.25
C PRO A 50 5.65 -17.66 17.61
N GLU A 51 5.24 -18.47 18.59
CA GLU A 51 6.05 -19.63 19.02
C GLU A 51 6.04 -20.73 17.96
N ARG A 52 4.84 -21.05 17.47
CA ARG A 52 4.70 -22.02 16.41
C ARG A 52 5.36 -21.54 15.10
N ALA A 53 5.15 -20.26 14.75
CA ALA A 53 5.76 -19.67 13.55
C ALA A 53 7.28 -19.69 13.59
N ARG A 54 7.89 -19.51 14.76
CA ARG A 54 9.34 -19.59 14.91
C ARG A 54 9.88 -21.01 14.69
N ARG A 55 9.13 -22.04 15.13
CA ARG A 55 9.55 -23.44 15.00
C ARG A 55 9.26 -24.05 13.63
N GLU A 56 8.09 -23.71 13.05
CA GLU A 56 7.50 -24.47 11.93
C GLU A 56 7.42 -23.68 10.63
N SER A 57 7.44 -22.33 10.70
CA SER A 57 7.34 -21.49 9.50
C SER A 57 8.70 -21.26 8.86
N PRO A 58 8.79 -21.23 7.52
CA PRO A 58 10.04 -20.91 6.83
C PRO A 58 10.46 -19.44 7.01
N PHE A 59 9.60 -18.61 7.62
CA PHE A 59 9.83 -17.17 7.78
C PHE A 59 10.53 -16.83 9.12
N GLY A 60 10.69 -17.80 10.04
CA GLY A 60 11.34 -17.61 11.33
C GLY A 60 10.56 -16.74 12.33
N GLY A 61 9.26 -16.58 12.12
CA GLY A 61 8.33 -15.84 12.98
C GLY A 61 7.00 -15.58 12.27
N THR A 62 6.09 -14.89 12.94
CA THR A 62 4.81 -14.53 12.34
C THR A 62 4.99 -13.49 11.23
N ILE A 63 4.13 -13.56 10.24
CA ILE A 63 4.12 -12.66 9.08
C ILE A 63 2.76 -11.95 8.96
N ALA A 64 2.77 -10.76 8.40
CA ALA A 64 1.55 -10.06 8.05
C ALA A 64 0.79 -10.79 6.93
N HIS A 65 -0.53 -10.68 6.92
CA HIS A 65 -1.34 -11.04 5.78
C HIS A 65 -0.93 -10.18 4.57
N GLY A 66 -0.80 -10.78 3.40
CA GLY A 66 -0.57 -10.01 2.18
C GLY A 66 -1.64 -8.95 1.96
N PHE A 67 -2.90 -9.30 2.25
CA PHE A 67 -4.03 -8.36 2.18
C PHE A 67 -3.97 -7.22 3.21
N LEU A 68 -3.33 -7.41 4.36
CA LEU A 68 -3.05 -6.30 5.29
C LEU A 68 -2.14 -5.26 4.61
N THR A 69 -1.03 -5.73 4.01
CA THR A 69 -0.12 -4.84 3.26
C THR A 69 -0.85 -4.13 2.12
N LEU A 70 -1.66 -4.84 1.35
CA LEU A 70 -2.47 -4.26 0.27
C LEU A 70 -3.47 -3.22 0.79
N SER A 71 -4.10 -3.45 1.91
CA SER A 71 -5.08 -2.53 2.51
C SER A 71 -4.48 -1.18 2.92
N LEU A 72 -3.17 -1.08 3.05
CA LEU A 72 -2.47 0.17 3.38
C LEU A 72 -2.32 1.13 2.19
N LEU A 73 -2.68 0.73 0.97
CA LEU A 73 -2.53 1.59 -0.22
C LEU A 73 -3.20 2.95 -0.06
N SER A 74 -4.40 3.00 0.49
CA SER A 74 -5.12 4.27 0.72
C SER A 74 -4.44 5.16 1.78
N HIS A 75 -3.80 4.56 2.78
CA HIS A 75 -3.00 5.29 3.77
C HIS A 75 -1.77 5.93 3.12
N TRP A 76 -1.02 5.17 2.34
CA TRP A 76 0.18 5.67 1.66
C TRP A 76 -0.13 6.69 0.56
N MET A 77 -1.25 6.53 -0.15
CA MET A 77 -1.65 7.51 -1.16
C MET A 77 -1.78 8.92 -0.58
N LYS A 78 -2.37 9.05 0.62
CA LYS A 78 -2.50 10.34 1.31
C LYS A 78 -1.17 10.96 1.72
N GLN A 79 -0.12 10.14 1.86
CA GLN A 79 1.24 10.62 2.14
C GLN A 79 2.01 10.94 0.84
N ALA A 80 1.70 10.25 -0.25
CA ALA A 80 2.41 10.45 -1.52
C ALA A 80 1.88 11.66 -2.28
N ILE A 81 0.54 11.84 -2.33
CA ILE A 81 -0.12 12.85 -3.15
C ILE A 81 -1.22 13.55 -2.36
N HIS A 82 -1.27 14.87 -2.48
CA HIS A 82 -2.36 15.70 -2.00
C HIS A 82 -2.97 16.49 -3.16
N LEU A 83 -4.20 16.14 -3.54
CA LEU A 83 -5.00 16.92 -4.49
C LEU A 83 -5.74 18.01 -3.71
N THR A 84 -5.43 19.29 -3.98
CA THR A 84 -5.91 20.42 -3.16
C THR A 84 -7.35 20.80 -3.46
N SER A 85 -7.85 20.48 -4.66
CA SER A 85 -9.21 20.81 -5.07
C SER A 85 -9.78 19.88 -6.15
N GLY A 86 -11.05 20.07 -6.50
CA GLY A 86 -11.71 19.39 -7.62
C GLY A 86 -12.16 17.96 -7.37
N ILE A 87 -12.08 17.45 -6.13
CA ILE A 87 -12.49 16.09 -5.78
C ILE A 87 -13.67 16.14 -4.80
N ALA A 88 -14.77 15.47 -5.16
CA ALA A 88 -15.86 15.17 -4.23
C ALA A 88 -15.55 13.90 -3.42
N MET A 89 -15.08 12.84 -4.10
CA MET A 89 -14.67 11.59 -3.44
C MET A 89 -13.73 10.78 -4.34
N ALA A 90 -12.97 9.87 -3.69
CA ALA A 90 -12.16 8.86 -4.35
C ALA A 90 -12.53 7.48 -3.82
N VAL A 91 -12.67 6.50 -4.71
CA VAL A 91 -12.99 5.11 -4.35
C VAL A 91 -12.00 4.14 -4.93
N ASN A 92 -11.76 3.05 -4.21
CA ASN A 92 -11.00 1.91 -4.71
C ASN A 92 -11.84 1.23 -5.81
N TYR A 93 -11.40 1.36 -7.06
CA TYR A 93 -12.14 0.82 -8.18
C TYR A 93 -11.73 -0.62 -8.50
N GLY A 94 -10.45 -0.92 -8.40
CA GLY A 94 -9.94 -2.26 -8.65
C GLY A 94 -8.42 -2.34 -8.68
N LEU A 95 -7.96 -3.51 -9.09
CA LEU A 95 -6.55 -3.86 -9.24
C LEU A 95 -6.37 -4.65 -10.54
N ASN A 96 -5.40 -4.26 -11.37
CA ASN A 96 -5.08 -5.04 -12.58
C ASN A 96 -4.17 -6.22 -12.25
N LYS A 97 -3.17 -5.99 -11.39
CA LYS A 97 -2.20 -7.01 -10.93
C LYS A 97 -1.84 -6.77 -9.50
N VAL A 98 -1.70 -7.85 -8.74
CA VAL A 98 -1.14 -7.85 -7.39
C VAL A 98 -0.23 -9.05 -7.23
N ARG A 99 0.94 -8.85 -6.62
CA ARG A 99 1.85 -9.93 -6.20
C ARG A 99 2.44 -9.60 -4.84
N PHE A 100 2.37 -10.56 -3.95
CA PHE A 100 3.06 -10.54 -2.66
C PHE A 100 4.38 -11.30 -2.84
N THR A 101 5.44 -10.58 -3.07
CA THR A 101 6.72 -11.14 -3.56
C THR A 101 7.69 -11.52 -2.45
N SER A 102 7.48 -10.99 -1.24
CA SER A 102 8.16 -11.44 -0.02
C SER A 102 7.29 -11.23 1.20
N ALA A 103 7.49 -12.04 2.23
CA ALA A 103 6.76 -11.94 3.48
C ALA A 103 7.21 -10.72 4.31
N VAL A 104 6.27 -10.09 4.99
CA VAL A 104 6.52 -9.02 5.96
C VAL A 104 6.44 -9.62 7.36
N ARG A 105 7.55 -9.73 8.07
CA ARG A 105 7.56 -10.24 9.43
C ARG A 105 6.93 -9.24 10.41
N ALA A 106 6.30 -9.75 11.45
CA ALA A 106 5.85 -8.91 12.57
C ALA A 106 7.06 -8.16 13.15
N GLY A 107 6.90 -6.86 13.40
CA GLY A 107 7.96 -5.95 13.84
C GLY A 107 8.74 -5.26 12.70
N SER A 108 8.63 -5.74 11.47
CA SER A 108 9.21 -5.06 10.29
C SER A 108 8.48 -3.75 9.99
N GLN A 109 9.14 -2.91 9.22
CA GLN A 109 8.57 -1.66 8.72
C GLN A 109 8.35 -1.76 7.21
N VAL A 110 7.30 -1.12 6.73
CA VAL A 110 6.97 -1.04 5.30
C VAL A 110 6.71 0.39 4.86
N ARG A 111 7.01 0.71 3.60
CA ARG A 111 6.65 1.98 2.96
C ARG A 111 6.33 1.75 1.49
N ALA A 112 5.66 2.71 0.86
CA ALA A 112 5.34 2.64 -0.55
C ALA A 112 6.09 3.68 -1.39
N ARG A 113 6.41 3.29 -2.63
CA ARG A 113 6.69 4.20 -3.73
C ARG A 113 5.52 4.14 -4.70
N VAL A 114 5.00 5.28 -5.07
CA VAL A 114 3.79 5.44 -5.87
C VAL A 114 4.16 6.08 -7.19
N THR A 115 3.82 5.44 -8.30
CA THR A 115 3.99 5.99 -9.65
C THR A 115 2.62 6.11 -10.32
N LEU A 116 2.28 7.27 -10.84
CA LEU A 116 1.09 7.42 -11.67
C LEU A 116 1.35 6.87 -13.08
N LEU A 117 0.66 5.80 -13.46
CA LEU A 117 0.83 5.20 -14.78
C LEU A 117 -0.01 5.88 -15.84
N SER A 118 -1.30 6.10 -15.57
CA SER A 118 -2.23 6.67 -16.54
C SER A 118 -3.45 7.28 -15.88
N VAL A 119 -4.07 8.23 -16.58
CA VAL A 119 -5.34 8.85 -16.21
C VAL A 119 -6.30 8.75 -17.39
N LYS A 120 -7.49 8.20 -17.14
CA LYS A 120 -8.59 8.11 -18.11
C LYS A 120 -9.74 8.98 -17.65
N GLU A 121 -10.09 9.95 -18.46
CA GLU A 121 -11.19 10.88 -18.20
C GLU A 121 -12.49 10.35 -18.81
N ALA A 122 -13.57 10.47 -18.04
CA ALA A 122 -14.95 10.25 -18.47
C ALA A 122 -15.82 11.43 -18.01
N PRO A 123 -17.01 11.62 -18.58
CA PRO A 123 -17.85 12.77 -18.24
C PRO A 123 -18.20 12.89 -16.74
N ALA A 124 -18.31 11.75 -16.02
CA ALA A 124 -18.76 11.72 -14.63
C ALA A 124 -17.64 11.35 -13.62
N PHE A 125 -16.48 10.91 -14.09
CA PHE A 125 -15.38 10.45 -13.23
C PHE A 125 -14.04 10.47 -13.95
N MET A 126 -12.98 10.28 -13.18
CA MET A 126 -11.62 10.10 -13.68
C MET A 126 -11.02 8.84 -13.04
N ASP A 127 -10.54 7.91 -13.84
CA ASP A 127 -9.84 6.71 -13.36
C ASP A 127 -8.33 6.93 -13.47
N ALA A 128 -7.63 6.82 -12.35
CA ALA A 128 -6.18 6.86 -12.30
C ALA A 128 -5.64 5.47 -11.96
N THR A 129 -4.63 5.03 -12.72
CA THR A 129 -3.91 3.78 -12.46
C THR A 129 -2.55 4.11 -11.86
N PHE A 130 -2.29 3.56 -10.68
CA PHE A 130 -1.04 3.72 -9.96
C PHE A 130 -0.28 2.41 -9.88
N LEU A 131 1.03 2.44 -10.14
CA LEU A 131 1.94 1.36 -9.79
C LEU A 131 2.45 1.62 -8.37
N ILE A 132 2.27 0.64 -7.50
CA ILE A 132 2.71 0.69 -6.12
C ILE A 132 3.78 -0.36 -5.90
N HIS A 133 4.95 0.08 -5.45
CA HIS A 133 6.02 -0.77 -4.97
C HIS A 133 6.11 -0.64 -3.45
N VAL A 134 5.89 -1.73 -2.73
CA VAL A 134 6.01 -1.73 -1.26
C VAL A 134 7.34 -2.34 -0.87
N GLU A 135 8.17 -1.53 -0.22
CA GLU A 135 9.46 -1.90 0.35
C GLU A 135 9.28 -2.31 1.80
N SER A 136 10.16 -3.17 2.29
CA SER A 136 10.22 -3.53 3.71
C SER A 136 11.64 -3.43 4.24
N GLN A 137 11.76 -3.12 5.53
CA GLN A 137 13.00 -3.24 6.30
C GLN A 137 12.70 -3.96 7.62
N ASP A 138 13.72 -4.62 8.17
CA ASP A 138 13.60 -5.27 9.46
C ASP A 138 13.56 -4.26 10.64
N ALA A 139 13.48 -4.76 11.86
CA ALA A 139 13.44 -3.93 13.05
C ALA A 139 14.73 -3.11 13.26
N ASP A 140 15.86 -3.57 12.72
CA ASP A 140 17.15 -2.90 12.80
C ASP A 140 17.37 -1.89 11.66
N GLY A 141 16.37 -1.75 10.77
CA GLY A 141 16.41 -0.81 9.64
C GLY A 141 17.14 -1.34 8.40
N GLN A 142 17.46 -2.63 8.34
CA GLN A 142 18.04 -3.23 7.18
C GLN A 142 17.00 -3.44 6.07
N LEU A 143 17.21 -2.75 4.96
CA LEU A 143 16.31 -2.80 3.81
C LEU A 143 16.34 -4.20 3.15
N SER A 144 15.15 -4.74 2.89
CA SER A 144 15.00 -5.95 2.09
C SER A 144 15.43 -5.72 0.65
N THR A 145 16.11 -6.69 0.05
CA THR A 145 16.49 -6.67 -1.38
C THR A 145 15.30 -6.96 -2.30
N LYS A 146 14.17 -7.42 -1.75
CA LYS A 146 12.95 -7.74 -2.48
C LYS A 146 11.80 -6.87 -2.01
N LEU A 147 10.97 -6.43 -2.95
CA LEU A 147 9.69 -5.81 -2.63
C LEU A 147 8.79 -6.82 -1.91
N CYS A 148 7.94 -6.36 -1.00
CA CYS A 148 6.97 -7.24 -0.35
C CYS A 148 5.60 -7.25 -1.04
N CYS A 149 5.28 -6.19 -1.77
CA CYS A 149 4.07 -6.12 -2.60
C CYS A 149 4.33 -5.26 -3.84
N VAL A 150 3.77 -5.71 -4.97
CA VAL A 150 3.67 -4.91 -6.20
C VAL A 150 2.22 -4.93 -6.64
N ALA A 151 1.62 -3.76 -6.86
CA ALA A 151 0.22 -3.64 -7.24
C ALA A 151 0.03 -2.58 -8.33
N GLU A 152 -0.76 -2.88 -9.35
CA GLU A 152 -1.38 -1.88 -10.21
C GLU A 152 -2.78 -1.61 -9.68
N TRP A 153 -2.96 -0.43 -9.09
CA TRP A 153 -4.16 -0.04 -8.37
C TRP A 153 -4.93 1.03 -9.14
N LEU A 154 -6.24 0.83 -9.30
CA LEU A 154 -7.15 1.75 -9.94
C LEU A 154 -7.95 2.50 -8.88
N VAL A 155 -7.84 3.82 -8.93
CA VAL A 155 -8.62 4.74 -8.11
C VAL A 155 -9.55 5.52 -9.00
N ARG A 156 -10.83 5.52 -8.67
CA ARG A 156 -11.82 6.35 -9.34
C ARG A 156 -12.09 7.62 -8.53
N TYR A 157 -11.88 8.74 -9.18
CA TYR A 157 -12.14 10.07 -8.63
C TYR A 157 -13.45 10.63 -9.20
N TYR A 158 -14.29 11.13 -8.34
CA TYR A 158 -15.49 11.86 -8.73
C TYR A 158 -15.22 13.36 -8.53
N PRO A 159 -15.35 14.19 -9.60
CA PRO A 159 -15.15 15.63 -9.49
C PRO A 159 -16.27 16.28 -8.69
N GLN A 160 -15.96 17.48 -8.14
CA GLN A 160 -16.95 18.38 -7.55
C GLN A 160 -17.81 19.03 -8.62
#